data_61072312a916592d8fc7e7204ec3f430
#
_entry.id   61072312a916592d8fc7e7204ec3f430
#
_cell.length_a   1.000
_cell.length_b   1.000
_cell.length_c   1.000
_cell.angle_alpha   90.00
_cell.angle_beta   90.00
_cell.angle_gamma   90.00
#
_symmetry.space_group_name_H-M   'P 1'
#
loop_
_entity.id
_entity.type
_entity.pdbx_description
1 polymer ?
#
loop_
_entity_poly.entity_id
_entity_poly.type
_entity_poly.pdbx_seq_one_letter_code
_entity_poly.pdbx_strand_id
1 'polypeptide(L)'
;MSAEASLAELRDALRAAGARPRHETLMLRAWVRGLPLDAFARSEDAQLPLALRRALPELAQRFAGLVTVLSEHRGGDDTLKLLLRLTDDKTIESVLLPGDGVCVSTQVGCAVGCTFCMTGRDGLMRQLTSGEIVAQVAMARARQRVRRVVFMGMGEPAHNLDNVLDAIELLGTEGDLAQKNLVFSTVGDRRVFERLPQGAIKPALALSLHTTKPELRAQLLPRAPRIEPAELVALADEYSRATKYPTQYQWTLLEGVNDGDDELDTLATLLAGHYAVVNFIPYNTVDGADFRRPSWTRAAEMTRYLHRRGVLAKLRRSAGQDVEAGCGQLRARHARVAQSQRA
;
A
#
# COMPACT_ATOMS: atom_id res chain seq x y z
N MET A 1 -16.20 -3.43 -17.05
CA MET A 1 -15.99 -4.88 -16.87
C MET A 1 -14.48 -5.08 -16.73
N SER A 2 -13.97 -5.23 -15.49
CA SER A 2 -12.52 -5.48 -15.25
C SER A 2 -12.32 -6.83 -14.56
N ALA A 3 -13.12 -7.81 -14.97
CA ALA A 3 -13.17 -9.12 -14.33
C ALA A 3 -11.96 -10.03 -14.65
N GLU A 4 -11.19 -9.77 -15.67
CA GLU A 4 -10.18 -10.72 -16.20
C GLU A 4 -8.76 -10.56 -15.59
N ALA A 5 -8.62 -9.90 -14.45
CA ALA A 5 -7.32 -9.54 -13.87
C ALA A 5 -7.12 -10.01 -12.41
N SER A 6 -8.04 -10.78 -11.83
CA SER A 6 -7.88 -11.38 -10.51
C SER A 6 -6.87 -12.54 -10.52
N LEU A 7 -6.29 -12.88 -9.37
CA LEU A 7 -5.42 -14.06 -9.28
C LEU A 7 -6.14 -15.36 -9.63
N ALA A 8 -7.45 -15.45 -9.33
CA ALA A 8 -8.26 -16.60 -9.72
C ALA A 8 -8.31 -16.76 -11.23
N GLU A 9 -8.60 -15.68 -11.96
CA GLU A 9 -8.68 -15.68 -13.42
C GLU A 9 -7.32 -15.89 -14.10
N LEU A 10 -6.23 -15.41 -13.49
CA LEU A 10 -4.88 -15.72 -13.96
C LEU A 10 -4.56 -17.21 -13.79
N ARG A 11 -4.98 -17.83 -12.68
CA ARG A 11 -4.87 -19.29 -12.47
C ARG A 11 -5.70 -20.05 -13.47
N ASP A 12 -6.94 -19.62 -13.74
CA ASP A 12 -7.82 -20.25 -14.72
C ASP A 12 -7.24 -20.17 -16.15
N ALA A 13 -6.63 -19.04 -16.52
CA ALA A 13 -5.92 -18.93 -17.81
C ALA A 13 -4.73 -19.91 -17.91
N LEU A 14 -3.96 -20.07 -16.84
CA LEU A 14 -2.89 -21.06 -16.79
C LEU A 14 -3.43 -22.48 -16.94
N ARG A 15 -4.53 -22.83 -16.27
CA ARG A 15 -5.20 -24.14 -16.33
C ARG A 15 -5.75 -24.41 -17.72
N ALA A 16 -6.41 -23.42 -18.33
CA ALA A 16 -6.91 -23.53 -19.70
C ALA A 16 -5.80 -23.80 -20.72
N ALA A 17 -4.58 -23.28 -20.46
CA ALA A 17 -3.39 -23.57 -21.25
C ALA A 17 -2.74 -24.93 -20.93
N GLY A 18 -3.31 -25.72 -20.00
CA GLY A 18 -2.81 -27.05 -19.61
C GLY A 18 -1.86 -27.06 -18.41
N ALA A 19 -1.83 -26.00 -17.61
CA ALA A 19 -1.09 -26.00 -16.37
C ALA A 19 -1.72 -26.96 -15.34
N ARG A 20 -0.87 -27.73 -14.67
CA ARG A 20 -1.22 -28.48 -13.45
C ARG A 20 -0.94 -27.58 -12.22
N PRO A 21 -1.46 -27.89 -11.02
CA PRO A 21 -1.25 -27.06 -9.81
C PRO A 21 0.21 -26.67 -9.57
N ARG A 22 1.14 -27.61 -9.79
CA ARG A 22 2.59 -27.33 -9.67
C ARG A 22 3.06 -26.28 -10.68
N HIS A 23 2.57 -26.33 -11.92
CA HIS A 23 2.96 -25.36 -12.95
C HIS A 23 2.40 -23.98 -12.64
N GLU A 24 1.16 -23.88 -12.14
CA GLU A 24 0.57 -22.62 -11.67
C GLU A 24 1.46 -21.98 -10.60
N THR A 25 1.83 -22.75 -9.57
CA THR A 25 2.72 -22.29 -8.48
C THR A 25 4.05 -21.78 -9.02
N LEU A 26 4.71 -22.52 -9.91
CA LEU A 26 6.02 -22.12 -10.47
C LEU A 26 5.90 -20.84 -11.33
N MET A 27 4.84 -20.71 -12.13
CA MET A 27 4.63 -19.54 -12.98
C MET A 27 4.26 -18.31 -12.17
N LEU A 28 3.38 -18.44 -11.18
CA LEU A 28 3.05 -17.33 -10.28
C LEU A 28 4.25 -16.91 -9.45
N ARG A 29 5.08 -17.86 -9.00
CA ARG A 29 6.35 -17.59 -8.32
C ARG A 29 7.32 -16.81 -9.21
N ALA A 30 7.46 -17.21 -10.48
CA ALA A 30 8.29 -16.49 -11.44
C ALA A 30 7.79 -15.07 -11.65
N TRP A 31 6.50 -14.92 -11.94
CA TRP A 31 5.88 -13.63 -12.18
C TRP A 31 6.03 -12.67 -10.99
N VAL A 32 5.62 -13.09 -9.80
CA VAL A 32 5.67 -12.22 -8.60
C VAL A 32 7.10 -11.83 -8.22
N ARG A 33 8.10 -12.58 -8.69
CA ARG A 33 9.53 -12.27 -8.52
C ARG A 33 10.10 -11.40 -9.64
N GLY A 34 9.29 -11.01 -10.62
CA GLY A 34 9.71 -10.20 -11.76
C GLY A 34 10.56 -10.96 -12.77
N LEU A 35 10.42 -12.30 -12.81
CA LEU A 35 11.13 -13.20 -13.71
C LEU A 35 10.25 -13.66 -14.86
N PRO A 36 10.83 -14.17 -15.98
CA PRO A 36 10.05 -14.83 -17.02
C PRO A 36 9.23 -15.99 -16.45
N LEU A 37 8.00 -16.20 -16.97
CA LEU A 37 7.05 -17.18 -16.43
C LEU A 37 7.62 -18.60 -16.34
N ASP A 38 8.51 -18.97 -17.24
CA ASP A 38 9.17 -20.29 -17.29
C ASP A 38 10.47 -20.39 -16.48
N ALA A 39 10.82 -19.35 -15.71
CA ALA A 39 12.13 -19.28 -15.02
C ALA A 39 12.39 -20.48 -14.10
N PHE A 40 11.37 -21.04 -13.47
CA PHE A 40 11.46 -22.18 -12.56
C PHE A 40 11.05 -23.52 -13.20
N ALA A 41 10.76 -23.55 -14.50
CA ALA A 41 10.28 -24.73 -15.21
C ALA A 41 11.37 -25.44 -16.07
N ARG A 42 12.65 -25.14 -15.80
CA ARG A 42 13.79 -25.65 -16.59
C ARG A 42 14.36 -26.98 -16.10
N SER A 43 13.96 -27.48 -14.94
CA SER A 43 14.36 -28.81 -14.44
C SER A 43 13.53 -29.92 -15.09
N GLU A 44 14.08 -31.13 -15.21
CA GLU A 44 13.38 -32.30 -15.79
C GLU A 44 12.07 -32.57 -15.08
N ASP A 45 12.02 -32.42 -13.76
CA ASP A 45 10.81 -32.62 -12.95
C ASP A 45 9.74 -31.53 -13.12
N ALA A 46 10.09 -30.40 -13.71
CA ALA A 46 9.22 -29.23 -13.86
C ALA A 46 8.86 -28.97 -15.34
N GLN A 47 9.00 -29.98 -16.22
CA GLN A 47 8.72 -29.82 -17.64
C GLN A 47 7.28 -29.39 -17.87
N LEU A 48 7.13 -28.24 -18.53
CA LEU A 48 5.81 -27.72 -18.92
C LEU A 48 5.20 -28.57 -20.02
N PRO A 49 3.88 -28.88 -19.95
CA PRO A 49 3.16 -29.50 -21.05
C PRO A 49 3.34 -28.72 -22.36
N LEU A 50 3.29 -29.40 -23.49
CA LEU A 50 3.51 -28.78 -24.80
C LEU A 50 2.51 -27.64 -25.06
N ALA A 51 1.24 -27.84 -24.70
CA ALA A 51 0.19 -26.81 -24.84
C ALA A 51 0.58 -25.56 -24.04
N LEU A 52 0.97 -25.71 -22.78
CA LEU A 52 1.39 -24.61 -21.92
C LEU A 52 2.62 -23.88 -22.45
N ARG A 53 3.63 -24.62 -22.96
CA ARG A 53 4.80 -24.00 -23.61
C ARG A 53 4.42 -23.15 -24.82
N ARG A 54 3.48 -23.60 -25.63
CA ARG A 54 2.98 -22.84 -26.79
C ARG A 54 2.21 -21.59 -26.39
N ALA A 55 1.50 -21.61 -25.26
CA ALA A 55 0.74 -20.48 -24.72
C ALA A 55 1.59 -19.47 -23.92
N LEU A 56 2.85 -19.79 -23.60
CA LEU A 56 3.73 -18.92 -22.78
C LEU A 56 3.83 -17.47 -23.29
N PRO A 57 4.01 -17.19 -24.59
CA PRO A 57 4.13 -15.80 -25.06
C PRO A 57 2.87 -14.98 -24.77
N GLU A 58 1.68 -15.56 -25.03
CA GLU A 58 0.38 -14.91 -24.79
C GLU A 58 0.13 -14.71 -23.29
N LEU A 59 0.40 -15.74 -22.46
CA LEU A 59 0.32 -15.63 -21.01
C LEU A 59 1.26 -14.56 -20.47
N ALA A 60 2.52 -14.54 -20.92
CA ALA A 60 3.50 -13.53 -20.49
C ALA A 60 3.03 -12.11 -20.85
N GLN A 61 2.47 -11.93 -22.06
CA GLN A 61 1.90 -10.64 -22.47
C GLN A 61 0.70 -10.26 -21.59
N ARG A 62 -0.21 -11.21 -21.29
CA ARG A 62 -1.36 -10.98 -20.41
C ARG A 62 -0.92 -10.54 -19.00
N PHE A 63 0.03 -11.24 -18.39
CA PHE A 63 0.55 -10.92 -17.06
C PHE A 63 1.28 -9.57 -17.04
N ALA A 64 2.08 -9.27 -18.05
CA ALA A 64 2.78 -7.98 -18.18
C ALA A 64 1.82 -6.83 -18.48
N GLY A 65 0.72 -7.09 -19.18
CA GLY A 65 -0.28 -6.09 -19.57
C GLY A 65 -1.21 -5.64 -18.45
N LEU A 66 -1.21 -6.31 -17.28
CA LEU A 66 -2.05 -5.90 -16.13
C LEU A 66 -1.77 -4.48 -15.67
N VAL A 67 -0.51 -4.06 -15.72
CA VAL A 67 -0.09 -2.67 -15.47
C VAL A 67 0.96 -2.26 -16.51
N THR A 68 0.79 -1.10 -17.11
CA THR A 68 1.73 -0.53 -18.09
C THR A 68 2.24 0.81 -17.60
N VAL A 69 3.56 1.00 -17.58
CA VAL A 69 4.15 2.28 -17.17
C VAL A 69 3.92 3.33 -18.25
N LEU A 70 3.27 4.43 -17.88
CA LEU A 70 3.04 5.59 -18.72
C LEU A 70 4.13 6.64 -18.57
N SER A 71 4.54 6.90 -17.33
CA SER A 71 5.63 7.85 -17.03
C SER A 71 6.35 7.47 -15.74
N GLU A 72 7.58 7.92 -15.63
CA GLU A 72 8.48 7.71 -14.50
C GLU A 72 8.99 9.08 -14.03
N HIS A 73 8.92 9.34 -12.72
CA HIS A 73 9.38 10.58 -12.11
C HIS A 73 10.36 10.24 -10.98
N ARG A 74 11.64 10.54 -11.22
CA ARG A 74 12.70 10.25 -10.24
C ARG A 74 12.88 11.44 -9.31
N GLY A 75 12.77 11.20 -8.00
CA GLY A 75 13.11 12.16 -6.96
C GLY A 75 14.60 12.20 -6.65
N GLY A 76 15.02 13.27 -5.98
CA GLY A 76 16.43 13.48 -5.61
C GLY A 76 16.93 12.54 -4.50
N ASP A 77 16.03 11.78 -3.87
CA ASP A 77 16.30 10.80 -2.80
C ASP A 77 16.23 9.34 -3.28
N ASP A 78 16.43 9.08 -4.56
CA ASP A 78 16.29 7.78 -5.22
C ASP A 78 14.87 7.20 -5.22
N THR A 79 13.87 7.98 -4.87
CA THR A 79 12.47 7.61 -5.07
C THR A 79 12.13 7.61 -6.55
N LEU A 80 11.32 6.64 -7.00
CA LEU A 80 10.79 6.61 -8.35
C LEU A 80 9.27 6.48 -8.30
N LYS A 81 8.57 7.56 -8.66
CA LYS A 81 7.11 7.54 -8.83
C LYS A 81 6.77 7.08 -10.23
N LEU A 82 5.87 6.13 -10.33
CA LEU A 82 5.40 5.53 -11.58
C LEU A 82 3.92 5.84 -11.75
N LEU A 83 3.56 6.43 -12.88
CA LEU A 83 2.18 6.48 -13.36
C LEU A 83 1.92 5.21 -14.16
N LEU A 84 0.94 4.43 -13.75
CA LEU A 84 0.60 3.14 -14.32
C LEU A 84 -0.79 3.18 -14.96
N ARG A 85 -0.91 2.61 -16.15
CA ARG A 85 -2.18 2.36 -16.82
C ARG A 85 -2.61 0.92 -16.57
N LEU A 86 -3.87 0.74 -16.27
CA LEU A 86 -4.56 -0.54 -16.12
C LEU A 86 -5.19 -0.98 -17.44
N THR A 87 -5.71 -2.21 -17.50
CA THR A 87 -6.30 -2.78 -18.71
C THR A 87 -7.57 -2.06 -19.19
N ASP A 88 -8.23 -1.29 -18.32
CA ASP A 88 -9.41 -0.47 -18.62
C ASP A 88 -9.09 1.02 -18.82
N ASP A 89 -7.84 1.33 -19.15
CA ASP A 89 -7.29 2.67 -19.36
C ASP A 89 -7.35 3.61 -18.15
N LYS A 90 -7.78 3.13 -16.99
CA LYS A 90 -7.65 3.89 -15.75
C LYS A 90 -6.20 3.92 -15.29
N THR A 91 -5.86 4.91 -14.48
CA THR A 91 -4.51 5.12 -14.01
C THR A 91 -4.41 5.08 -12.49
N ILE A 92 -3.29 4.57 -12.04
CA ILE A 92 -2.86 4.56 -10.64
C ILE A 92 -1.41 5.00 -10.54
N GLU A 93 -0.96 5.28 -9.34
CA GLU A 93 0.46 5.53 -9.07
C GLU A 93 1.03 4.48 -8.13
N SER A 94 2.26 4.06 -8.38
CA SER A 94 3.09 3.28 -7.48
C SER A 94 4.40 4.01 -7.23
N VAL A 95 5.01 3.77 -6.07
CA VAL A 95 6.27 4.42 -5.71
C VAL A 95 7.30 3.38 -5.32
N LEU A 96 8.42 3.34 -6.04
CA LEU A 96 9.60 2.61 -5.63
C LEU A 96 10.33 3.48 -4.60
N LEU A 97 10.45 2.94 -3.40
CA LEU A 97 11.01 3.65 -2.25
C LEU A 97 12.50 3.35 -2.11
N PRO A 98 13.30 4.28 -1.60
CA PRO A 98 14.65 3.99 -1.16
C PRO A 98 14.70 2.80 -0.19
N GLY A 99 15.75 1.99 -0.23
CA GLY A 99 15.91 0.85 0.68
C GLY A 99 15.04 -0.37 0.38
N ASP A 100 14.90 -0.72 -0.88
CA ASP A 100 14.26 -1.95 -1.36
C ASP A 100 12.72 -2.01 -1.07
N GLY A 101 12.04 -0.89 -1.03
CA GLY A 101 10.59 -0.83 -0.81
C GLY A 101 9.77 -0.50 -2.05
N VAL A 102 8.50 -0.91 -2.05
CA VAL A 102 7.49 -0.44 -3.00
C VAL A 102 6.21 -0.08 -2.27
N CYS A 103 5.64 1.07 -2.61
CA CYS A 103 4.32 1.51 -2.19
C CYS A 103 3.33 1.21 -3.32
N VAL A 104 2.33 0.39 -3.04
CA VAL A 104 1.34 -0.07 -4.03
C VAL A 104 -0.04 0.51 -3.76
N SER A 105 -0.77 0.76 -4.82
CA SER A 105 -2.17 1.19 -4.81
C SER A 105 -3.11 -0.01 -4.75
N THR A 106 -4.28 0.19 -4.13
CA THR A 106 -5.33 -0.85 -3.99
C THR A 106 -6.65 -0.43 -4.62
N GLN A 107 -6.77 0.83 -5.01
CA GLN A 107 -7.97 1.40 -5.63
C GLN A 107 -7.59 2.43 -6.69
N VAL A 108 -8.49 2.67 -7.63
CA VAL A 108 -8.49 3.87 -8.47
C VAL A 108 -9.30 4.92 -7.74
N GLY A 109 -8.63 5.94 -7.18
CA GLY A 109 -9.24 6.88 -6.23
C GLY A 109 -9.36 6.29 -4.81
N CYS A 110 -10.13 6.92 -3.93
CA CYS A 110 -10.35 6.47 -2.56
C CYS A 110 -11.68 6.97 -2.00
N ALA A 111 -12.44 6.08 -1.36
CA ALA A 111 -13.73 6.45 -0.78
C ALA A 111 -13.62 7.21 0.55
N VAL A 112 -12.50 7.11 1.28
CA VAL A 112 -12.37 7.72 2.63
C VAL A 112 -12.41 9.24 2.58
N GLY A 113 -11.75 9.84 1.58
CA GLY A 113 -11.77 11.28 1.38
C GLY A 113 -11.05 12.05 2.49
N CYS A 114 -9.92 11.53 3.00
CA CYS A 114 -9.11 12.23 3.99
C CYS A 114 -8.81 13.65 3.53
N THR A 115 -9.04 14.65 4.38
CA THR A 115 -8.96 16.07 4.02
C THR A 115 -7.57 16.54 3.61
N PHE A 116 -6.54 15.81 4.03
CA PHE A 116 -5.12 16.05 3.74
C PHE A 116 -4.54 15.15 2.64
N CYS A 117 -5.39 14.43 1.86
CA CYS A 117 -4.94 13.46 0.87
C CYS A 117 -5.56 13.72 -0.50
N MET A 118 -4.73 13.72 -1.55
CA MET A 118 -5.16 13.94 -2.94
C MET A 118 -5.99 12.80 -3.50
N THR A 119 -5.68 11.56 -3.11
CA THR A 119 -6.31 10.35 -3.68
C THR A 119 -7.83 10.31 -3.50
N GLY A 120 -8.33 10.86 -2.38
CA GLY A 120 -9.77 10.84 -2.07
C GLY A 120 -10.60 11.97 -2.69
N ARG A 121 -9.97 12.94 -3.37
CA ARG A 121 -10.66 14.15 -3.87
C ARG A 121 -11.67 13.86 -4.97
N ASP A 122 -11.33 12.94 -5.85
CA ASP A 122 -12.22 12.54 -6.96
C ASP A 122 -13.08 11.33 -6.59
N GLY A 123 -13.05 10.91 -5.32
CA GLY A 123 -13.77 9.75 -4.82
C GLY A 123 -13.16 8.42 -5.28
N LEU A 124 -13.92 7.35 -5.10
CA LEU A 124 -13.57 6.00 -5.54
C LEU A 124 -14.18 5.75 -6.92
N MET A 125 -13.35 5.36 -7.88
CA MET A 125 -13.81 4.90 -9.20
C MET A 125 -14.04 3.39 -9.22
N ARG A 126 -13.03 2.59 -8.79
CA ARG A 126 -13.13 1.14 -8.62
C ARG A 126 -12.06 0.55 -7.71
N GLN A 127 -12.29 -0.68 -7.29
CA GLN A 127 -11.30 -1.53 -6.64
C GLN A 127 -10.27 -2.01 -7.67
N LEU A 128 -9.02 -2.22 -7.24
CA LEU A 128 -8.06 -3.02 -8.01
C LEU A 128 -8.30 -4.51 -7.74
N THR A 129 -8.09 -5.33 -8.73
CA THR A 129 -8.08 -6.78 -8.56
C THR A 129 -6.79 -7.23 -7.87
N SER A 130 -6.80 -8.42 -7.28
CA SER A 130 -5.62 -9.01 -6.66
C SER A 130 -4.45 -9.14 -7.64
N GLY A 131 -4.71 -9.45 -8.90
CA GLY A 131 -3.70 -9.49 -9.96
C GLY A 131 -3.09 -8.12 -10.26
N GLU A 132 -3.90 -7.06 -10.36
CA GLU A 132 -3.41 -5.69 -10.58
C GLU A 132 -2.55 -5.19 -9.39
N ILE A 133 -2.90 -5.59 -8.16
CA ILE A 133 -2.10 -5.26 -6.97
C ILE A 133 -0.74 -5.96 -7.03
N VAL A 134 -0.71 -7.27 -7.32
CA VAL A 134 0.53 -8.05 -7.43
C VAL A 134 1.37 -7.60 -8.61
N ALA A 135 0.75 -7.22 -9.74
CA ALA A 135 1.47 -6.75 -10.93
C ALA A 135 2.34 -5.52 -10.66
N GLN A 136 1.93 -4.62 -9.75
CA GLN A 136 2.75 -3.48 -9.33
C GLN A 136 4.05 -3.96 -8.66
N VAL A 137 3.99 -5.02 -7.84
CA VAL A 137 5.16 -5.59 -7.18
C VAL A 137 6.04 -6.35 -8.18
N ALA A 138 5.45 -7.13 -9.08
CA ALA A 138 6.18 -7.86 -10.13
C ALA A 138 6.94 -6.89 -11.03
N MET A 139 6.27 -5.81 -11.47
CA MET A 139 6.86 -4.74 -12.27
C MET A 139 8.01 -4.02 -11.51
N ALA A 140 7.83 -3.76 -10.21
CA ALA A 140 8.87 -3.15 -9.38
C ALA A 140 10.09 -4.08 -9.25
N ARG A 141 9.87 -5.38 -9.05
CA ARG A 141 10.94 -6.39 -8.95
C ARG A 141 11.73 -6.61 -10.24
N ALA A 142 11.10 -6.38 -11.38
CA ALA A 142 11.82 -6.39 -12.66
C ALA A 142 12.78 -5.18 -12.82
N ARG A 143 12.66 -4.15 -11.99
CA ARG A 143 13.47 -2.92 -12.02
C ARG A 143 14.50 -2.83 -10.90
N GLN A 144 14.12 -3.27 -9.70
CA GLN A 144 14.99 -3.21 -8.53
C GLN A 144 14.66 -4.34 -7.55
N ARG A 145 15.53 -4.53 -6.59
CA ARG A 145 15.26 -5.44 -5.47
C ARG A 145 14.08 -4.89 -4.66
N VAL A 146 13.10 -5.75 -4.34
CA VAL A 146 11.96 -5.39 -3.47
C VAL A 146 11.91 -6.38 -2.32
N ARG A 147 12.14 -5.88 -1.12
CA ARG A 147 12.07 -6.62 0.16
C ARG A 147 10.87 -6.21 1.01
N ARG A 148 10.27 -5.05 0.72
CA ARG A 148 9.16 -4.50 1.50
C ARG A 148 8.07 -4.00 0.57
N VAL A 149 6.83 -4.36 0.88
CA VAL A 149 5.64 -3.85 0.18
C VAL A 149 4.76 -3.14 1.19
N VAL A 150 4.40 -1.89 0.90
CA VAL A 150 3.48 -1.12 1.74
C VAL A 150 2.20 -0.81 0.94
N PHE A 151 1.05 -1.20 1.47
CA PHE A 151 -0.26 -0.93 0.87
C PHE A 151 -0.74 0.45 1.35
N MET A 152 -0.01 1.49 0.92
CA MET A 152 -0.19 2.91 1.33
C MET A 152 -0.23 3.86 0.12
N GLY A 153 -0.38 3.32 -1.08
CA GLY A 153 -0.57 4.10 -2.30
C GLY A 153 -1.99 4.66 -2.39
N MET A 154 -2.57 4.63 -3.57
CA MET A 154 -3.95 5.08 -3.77
C MET A 154 -4.94 4.04 -3.22
N GLY A 155 -5.90 4.51 -2.40
CA GLY A 155 -6.98 3.68 -1.86
C GLY A 155 -6.87 3.35 -0.38
N GLU A 156 -7.98 2.82 0.15
CA GLU A 156 -8.07 2.23 1.50
C GLU A 156 -8.16 0.69 1.36
N PRO A 157 -7.14 -0.05 1.81
CA PRO A 157 -7.12 -1.51 1.68
C PRO A 157 -8.32 -2.22 2.30
N ALA A 158 -8.87 -1.70 3.40
CA ALA A 158 -10.06 -2.26 4.05
C ALA A 158 -11.30 -2.26 3.16
N HIS A 159 -11.40 -1.32 2.22
CA HIS A 159 -12.49 -1.26 1.25
C HIS A 159 -12.32 -2.24 0.08
N ASN A 160 -11.13 -2.80 -0.07
CA ASN A 160 -10.79 -3.80 -1.09
C ASN A 160 -10.18 -5.07 -0.45
N LEU A 161 -10.70 -5.45 0.70
CA LEU A 161 -10.05 -6.37 1.63
C LEU A 161 -9.74 -7.73 1.01
N ASP A 162 -10.69 -8.35 0.29
CA ASP A 162 -10.49 -9.68 -0.30
C ASP A 162 -9.34 -9.68 -1.33
N ASN A 163 -9.33 -8.73 -2.27
CA ASN A 163 -8.26 -8.64 -3.27
C ASN A 163 -6.89 -8.34 -2.63
N VAL A 164 -6.86 -7.52 -1.56
CA VAL A 164 -5.62 -7.20 -0.87
C VAL A 164 -5.11 -8.40 -0.08
N LEU A 165 -5.97 -9.18 0.56
CA LEU A 165 -5.59 -10.41 1.26
C LEU A 165 -5.07 -11.47 0.29
N ASP A 166 -5.72 -11.69 -0.85
CA ASP A 166 -5.24 -12.58 -1.92
C ASP A 166 -3.84 -12.17 -2.41
N ALA A 167 -3.64 -10.86 -2.62
CA ALA A 167 -2.34 -10.34 -3.02
C ALA A 167 -1.27 -10.57 -1.94
N ILE A 168 -1.59 -10.32 -0.67
CA ILE A 168 -0.69 -10.55 0.47
C ILE A 168 -0.31 -12.03 0.57
N GLU A 169 -1.26 -12.93 0.40
CA GLU A 169 -1.01 -14.36 0.46
C GLU A 169 -0.01 -14.78 -0.63
N LEU A 170 -0.23 -14.38 -1.89
CA LEU A 170 0.69 -14.71 -2.97
C LEU A 170 2.08 -14.08 -2.78
N LEU A 171 2.12 -12.82 -2.30
CA LEU A 171 3.38 -12.12 -2.05
C LEU A 171 4.18 -12.75 -0.91
N GLY A 172 3.52 -13.26 0.12
CA GLY A 172 4.15 -13.90 1.26
C GLY A 172 4.56 -15.34 1.01
N THR A 173 3.81 -16.08 0.16
CA THR A 173 4.08 -17.48 -0.18
C THR A 173 5.03 -17.56 -1.38
N GLU A 174 4.52 -17.32 -2.59
CA GLU A 174 5.31 -17.47 -3.83
C GLU A 174 6.28 -16.30 -4.04
N GLY A 175 5.93 -15.13 -3.53
CA GLY A 175 6.77 -13.93 -3.59
C GLY A 175 7.95 -13.94 -2.63
N ASP A 176 7.98 -14.83 -1.64
CA ASP A 176 9.05 -14.96 -0.64
C ASP A 176 9.32 -13.65 0.12
N LEU A 177 8.24 -12.91 0.41
CA LEU A 177 8.31 -11.71 1.23
C LEU A 177 8.01 -12.06 2.68
N ALA A 178 8.92 -11.70 3.58
CA ALA A 178 8.69 -11.90 5.00
C ALA A 178 7.42 -11.15 5.44
N GLN A 179 6.55 -11.79 6.22
CA GLN A 179 5.24 -11.25 6.65
C GLN A 179 5.35 -9.83 7.23
N LYS A 180 6.36 -9.58 8.08
CA LYS A 180 6.64 -8.26 8.67
C LYS A 180 6.99 -7.17 7.64
N ASN A 181 7.34 -7.55 6.44
CA ASN A 181 7.69 -6.66 5.34
C ASN A 181 6.52 -6.38 4.39
N LEU A 182 5.39 -7.05 4.59
CA LEU A 182 4.10 -6.73 3.99
C LEU A 182 3.36 -5.83 4.98
N VAL A 183 3.15 -4.56 4.65
CA VAL A 183 2.56 -3.59 5.58
C VAL A 183 1.17 -3.22 5.12
N PHE A 184 0.16 -3.74 5.82
CA PHE A 184 -1.24 -3.41 5.59
C PHE A 184 -1.58 -2.10 6.30
N SER A 185 -1.94 -1.07 5.55
CA SER A 185 -2.34 0.22 6.11
C SER A 185 -3.86 0.38 6.07
N THR A 186 -4.46 0.92 7.12
CA THR A 186 -5.90 1.18 7.17
C THR A 186 -6.24 2.36 8.06
N VAL A 187 -7.34 3.04 7.74
CA VAL A 187 -7.98 4.01 8.64
C VAL A 187 -8.73 3.35 9.81
N GLY A 188 -8.81 2.01 9.82
CA GLY A 188 -9.51 1.23 10.83
C GLY A 188 -10.92 0.83 10.40
N ASP A 189 -11.09 -0.49 10.15
CA ASP A 189 -12.37 -1.14 9.88
C ASP A 189 -12.37 -2.45 10.67
N ARG A 190 -13.45 -2.79 11.39
CA ARG A 190 -13.53 -4.00 12.22
C ARG A 190 -13.24 -5.27 11.43
N ARG A 191 -13.68 -5.33 10.16
CA ARG A 191 -13.41 -6.46 9.26
C ARG A 191 -11.92 -6.75 9.08
N VAL A 192 -11.08 -5.71 9.14
CA VAL A 192 -9.62 -5.88 9.05
C VAL A 192 -9.11 -6.65 10.26
N PHE A 193 -9.51 -6.26 11.46
CA PHE A 193 -9.08 -6.91 12.70
C PHE A 193 -9.65 -8.33 12.86
N GLU A 194 -10.80 -8.61 12.25
CA GLU A 194 -11.38 -9.95 12.19
C GLU A 194 -10.65 -10.84 11.16
N ARG A 195 -10.32 -10.31 9.99
CA ARG A 195 -9.83 -11.08 8.84
C ARG A 195 -8.31 -11.27 8.81
N LEU A 196 -7.51 -10.25 9.16
CA LEU A 196 -6.04 -10.35 9.13
C LEU A 196 -5.49 -11.49 10.00
N PRO A 197 -5.99 -11.73 11.24
CA PRO A 197 -5.49 -12.83 12.06
C PRO A 197 -5.76 -14.22 11.50
N GLN A 198 -6.77 -14.37 10.63
CA GLN A 198 -7.17 -15.64 10.03
C GLN A 198 -6.31 -16.03 8.82
N GLY A 199 -5.64 -15.07 8.18
CA GLY A 199 -4.80 -15.32 7.01
C GLY A 199 -3.59 -16.21 7.31
N ALA A 200 -3.14 -17.01 6.32
CA ALA A 200 -1.89 -17.74 6.40
C ALA A 200 -0.68 -16.80 6.54
N ILE A 201 -0.75 -15.68 5.86
CA ILE A 201 0.24 -14.60 5.92
C ILE A 201 -0.33 -13.44 6.76
N LYS A 202 0.36 -13.10 7.84
CA LYS A 202 -0.03 -12.02 8.75
C LYS A 202 0.86 -10.80 8.55
N PRO A 203 0.42 -9.79 7.78
CA PRO A 203 1.23 -8.60 7.51
C PRO A 203 1.43 -7.75 8.76
N ALA A 204 2.44 -6.88 8.77
CA ALA A 204 2.52 -5.83 9.77
C ALA A 204 1.36 -4.84 9.58
N LEU A 205 0.77 -4.39 10.68
CA LEU A 205 -0.35 -3.44 10.67
C LEU A 205 0.15 -2.00 10.77
N ALA A 206 -0.35 -1.14 9.91
CA ALA A 206 -0.21 0.31 10.00
C ALA A 206 -1.60 0.95 10.14
N LEU A 207 -1.88 1.52 11.30
CA LEU A 207 -3.15 2.15 11.61
C LEU A 207 -3.05 3.66 11.43
N SER A 208 -3.82 4.22 10.51
CA SER A 208 -3.96 5.66 10.27
C SER A 208 -4.84 6.27 11.36
N LEU A 209 -4.21 6.67 12.48
CA LEU A 209 -4.90 7.21 13.65
C LEU A 209 -5.13 8.72 13.52
N HIS A 210 -4.07 9.48 13.32
CA HIS A 210 -3.99 10.93 13.05
C HIS A 210 -4.45 11.86 14.17
N THR A 211 -5.22 11.41 15.14
CA THR A 211 -5.68 12.15 16.33
C THR A 211 -6.24 11.17 17.35
N THR A 212 -6.22 11.57 18.61
CA THR A 212 -6.88 10.84 19.71
C THR A 212 -8.31 11.31 19.97
N LYS A 213 -8.75 12.38 19.27
CA LYS A 213 -10.06 13.02 19.44
C LYS A 213 -11.06 12.50 18.40
N PRO A 214 -12.18 11.87 18.80
CA PRO A 214 -13.16 11.30 17.87
C PRO A 214 -13.72 12.31 16.87
N GLU A 215 -14.07 13.51 17.34
CA GLU A 215 -14.65 14.57 16.52
C GLU A 215 -13.67 15.08 15.46
N LEU A 216 -12.41 15.31 15.86
CA LEU A 216 -11.36 15.73 14.94
C LEU A 216 -11.07 14.62 13.94
N ARG A 217 -11.04 13.36 14.39
CA ARG A 217 -10.84 12.21 13.50
C ARG A 217 -11.95 12.13 12.46
N ALA A 218 -13.19 12.40 12.87
CA ALA A 218 -14.33 12.46 11.98
C ALA A 218 -14.23 13.57 10.93
N GLN A 219 -13.59 14.69 11.25
CA GLN A 219 -13.35 15.79 10.32
C GLN A 219 -12.19 15.46 9.36
N LEU A 220 -11.10 14.90 9.88
CA LEU A 220 -9.92 14.55 9.07
C LEU A 220 -10.18 13.36 8.14
N LEU A 221 -10.97 12.38 8.57
CA LEU A 221 -11.29 11.13 7.88
C LEU A 221 -12.81 10.98 7.72
N PRO A 222 -13.46 11.80 6.89
CA PRO A 222 -14.91 12.01 6.93
C PRO A 222 -15.74 10.74 6.65
N ARG A 223 -15.19 9.79 5.89
CA ARG A 223 -15.89 8.53 5.54
C ARG A 223 -15.19 7.28 6.08
N ALA A 224 -14.27 7.44 7.05
CA ALA A 224 -13.79 6.31 7.84
C ALA A 224 -14.90 5.80 8.79
N PRO A 225 -14.89 4.50 9.15
CA PRO A 225 -15.78 3.97 10.18
C PRO A 225 -15.68 4.77 11.49
N ARG A 226 -16.82 5.01 12.13
CA ARG A 226 -16.90 5.73 13.42
C ARG A 226 -16.57 4.78 14.56
N ILE A 227 -15.26 4.55 14.75
CA ILE A 227 -14.70 3.74 15.83
C ILE A 227 -13.87 4.68 16.69
N GLU A 228 -14.04 4.60 18.00
CA GLU A 228 -13.31 5.41 18.96
C GLU A 228 -11.79 5.12 18.87
N PRO A 229 -10.92 6.14 18.94
CA PRO A 229 -9.47 5.95 18.90
C PRO A 229 -8.96 4.93 19.92
N ALA A 230 -9.49 4.93 21.12
CA ALA A 230 -9.13 3.96 22.15
C ALA A 230 -9.51 2.53 21.75
N GLU A 231 -10.66 2.32 21.14
CA GLU A 231 -11.07 1.01 20.64
C GLU A 231 -10.20 0.56 19.45
N LEU A 232 -9.86 1.46 18.53
CA LEU A 232 -8.92 1.15 17.45
C LEU A 232 -7.55 0.72 17.97
N VAL A 233 -7.07 1.37 19.03
CA VAL A 233 -5.82 1.00 19.70
C VAL A 233 -5.92 -0.39 20.33
N ALA A 234 -7.03 -0.70 21.01
CA ALA A 234 -7.23 -2.01 21.62
C ALA A 234 -7.26 -3.14 20.58
N LEU A 235 -8.00 -2.96 19.49
CA LEU A 235 -8.05 -3.92 18.37
C LEU A 235 -6.68 -4.13 17.71
N ALA A 236 -5.93 -3.04 17.53
CA ALA A 236 -4.60 -3.08 16.95
C ALA A 236 -3.58 -3.74 17.88
N ASP A 237 -3.70 -3.56 19.20
CA ASP A 237 -2.84 -4.22 20.18
C ASP A 237 -3.10 -5.73 20.23
N GLU A 238 -4.36 -6.16 20.17
CA GLU A 238 -4.71 -7.59 20.09
C GLU A 238 -4.02 -8.23 18.88
N TYR A 239 -4.08 -7.60 17.70
CA TYR A 239 -3.39 -8.07 16.52
C TYR A 239 -1.86 -8.08 16.68
N SER A 240 -1.30 -7.04 17.28
CA SER A 240 0.13 -6.92 17.57
C SER A 240 0.64 -8.05 18.48
N ARG A 241 -0.11 -8.37 19.54
CA ARG A 241 0.21 -9.51 20.45
C ARG A 241 0.15 -10.85 19.72
N ALA A 242 -0.85 -11.06 18.87
CA ALA A 242 -1.01 -12.29 18.11
C ALA A 242 0.12 -12.51 17.08
N THR A 243 0.57 -11.44 16.42
CA THR A 243 1.58 -11.50 15.34
C THR A 243 3.01 -11.30 15.82
N LYS A 244 3.20 -10.71 17.00
CA LYS A 244 4.49 -10.29 17.55
C LYS A 244 5.20 -9.24 16.71
N TYR A 245 4.42 -8.41 16.00
CA TYR A 245 4.91 -7.23 15.26
C TYR A 245 4.30 -5.97 15.89
N PRO A 246 5.08 -4.88 16.02
CA PRO A 246 4.55 -3.64 16.56
C PRO A 246 3.50 -3.06 15.60
N THR A 247 2.37 -2.61 16.14
CA THR A 247 1.46 -1.78 15.37
C THR A 247 2.13 -0.44 15.07
N GLN A 248 2.06 -0.02 13.79
CA GLN A 248 2.59 1.25 13.32
C GLN A 248 1.47 2.28 13.27
N TYR A 249 1.37 3.17 14.25
CA TYR A 249 0.39 4.26 14.24
C TYR A 249 0.89 5.37 13.33
N GLN A 250 0.18 5.59 12.22
CA GLN A 250 0.49 6.66 11.28
C GLN A 250 -0.20 7.95 11.73
N TRP A 251 0.57 9.03 11.77
CA TRP A 251 0.09 10.32 12.23
C TRP A 251 0.64 11.43 11.32
N THR A 252 -0.20 11.90 10.40
CA THR A 252 0.12 13.06 9.60
C THR A 252 0.06 14.30 10.48
N LEU A 253 1.19 14.98 10.64
CA LEU A 253 1.29 16.18 11.47
C LEU A 253 0.74 17.40 10.74
N LEU A 254 -0.26 18.02 11.33
CA LEU A 254 -0.96 19.21 10.84
C LEU A 254 -0.83 20.32 11.89
N GLU A 255 -0.15 21.42 11.54
CA GLU A 255 0.13 22.55 12.44
C GLU A 255 -1.15 23.15 13.03
N GLY A 256 -1.20 23.27 14.36
CA GLY A 256 -2.35 23.83 15.07
C GLY A 256 -3.62 22.98 15.05
N VAL A 257 -3.55 21.74 14.49
CA VAL A 257 -4.71 20.85 14.38
C VAL A 257 -4.55 19.62 15.28
N ASN A 258 -3.48 18.85 15.09
CA ASN A 258 -3.24 17.59 15.82
C ASN A 258 -1.82 17.47 16.36
N ASP A 259 -1.13 18.59 16.52
CA ASP A 259 0.24 18.69 17.04
C ASP A 259 0.30 19.29 18.46
N GLY A 260 -0.84 19.34 19.17
CA GLY A 260 -0.97 19.82 20.54
C GLY A 260 -0.39 18.87 21.60
N ASP A 261 -0.06 19.39 22.79
CA ASP A 261 0.46 18.58 23.90
C ASP A 261 -0.63 17.66 24.48
N ASP A 262 -1.89 18.07 24.44
CA ASP A 262 -3.04 17.28 24.83
C ASP A 262 -3.20 16.00 24.00
N GLU A 263 -2.94 16.07 22.68
CA GLU A 263 -2.86 14.89 21.82
C GLU A 263 -1.71 13.95 22.23
N LEU A 264 -0.55 14.51 22.58
CA LEU A 264 0.60 13.72 23.01
C LEU A 264 0.36 13.03 24.35
N ASP A 265 -0.28 13.71 25.32
CA ASP A 265 -0.63 13.15 26.63
C ASP A 265 -1.59 11.99 26.49
N THR A 266 -2.65 12.18 25.70
CA THR A 266 -3.64 11.15 25.42
C THR A 266 -3.03 9.98 24.67
N LEU A 267 -2.24 10.24 23.63
CA LEU A 267 -1.57 9.20 22.84
C LEU A 267 -0.59 8.38 23.67
N ALA A 268 0.21 9.05 24.54
CA ALA A 268 1.13 8.37 25.46
C ALA A 268 0.38 7.45 26.44
N THR A 269 -0.77 7.89 26.93
CA THR A 269 -1.64 7.11 27.83
C THR A 269 -2.23 5.92 27.11
N LEU A 270 -2.78 6.12 25.91
CA LEU A 270 -3.39 5.05 25.11
C LEU A 270 -2.38 3.97 24.70
N LEU A 271 -1.12 4.35 24.47
CA LEU A 271 -0.11 3.41 23.99
C LEU A 271 0.80 2.86 25.10
N ALA A 272 0.55 3.22 26.37
CA ALA A 272 1.34 2.75 27.49
C ALA A 272 1.31 1.21 27.59
N GLY A 273 2.50 0.60 27.54
CA GLY A 273 2.64 -0.87 27.62
C GLY A 273 2.27 -1.64 26.34
N HIS A 274 1.89 -0.96 25.26
CA HIS A 274 1.58 -1.60 23.98
C HIS A 274 2.83 -1.78 23.12
N TYR A 275 2.88 -2.85 22.33
CA TYR A 275 3.95 -3.05 21.35
C TYR A 275 3.65 -2.22 20.10
N ALA A 276 4.08 -0.97 20.12
CA ALA A 276 3.68 0.06 19.19
C ALA A 276 4.85 0.91 18.71
N VAL A 277 4.71 1.51 17.54
CA VAL A 277 5.56 2.58 17.05
C VAL A 277 4.72 3.68 16.42
N VAL A 278 4.87 4.90 16.85
CA VAL A 278 4.23 6.08 16.26
C VAL A 278 5.11 6.61 15.13
N ASN A 279 4.57 6.72 13.93
CA ASN A 279 5.23 7.36 12.80
C ASN A 279 4.64 8.77 12.62
N PHE A 280 5.32 9.79 13.08
CA PHE A 280 5.00 11.18 12.77
C PHE A 280 5.43 11.49 11.35
N ILE A 281 4.48 11.86 10.51
CA ILE A 281 4.66 12.16 9.09
C ILE A 281 4.34 13.63 8.91
N PRO A 282 5.34 14.53 8.81
CA PRO A 282 5.08 15.93 8.50
C PRO A 282 4.26 16.05 7.23
N TYR A 283 3.22 16.85 7.27
CA TYR A 283 2.29 17.04 6.17
C TYR A 283 3.01 17.38 4.86
N ASN A 284 2.67 16.67 3.80
CA ASN A 284 3.10 17.00 2.45
C ASN A 284 2.03 17.89 1.82
N THR A 285 2.43 19.07 1.37
CA THR A 285 1.48 20.02 0.76
C THR A 285 0.77 19.38 -0.41
N VAL A 286 -0.55 19.53 -0.43
CA VAL A 286 -1.42 19.09 -1.51
C VAL A 286 -2.29 20.26 -1.98
N ASP A 287 -2.55 20.34 -3.28
CA ASP A 287 -3.32 21.44 -3.83
C ASP A 287 -4.72 21.53 -3.19
N GLY A 288 -5.13 22.76 -2.84
CA GLY A 288 -6.46 23.05 -2.31
C GLY A 288 -6.76 22.46 -0.92
N ALA A 289 -5.73 22.21 -0.10
CA ALA A 289 -5.86 21.97 1.32
C ALA A 289 -5.09 23.05 2.09
N ASP A 290 -5.75 23.67 3.07
CA ASP A 290 -5.19 24.79 3.83
C ASP A 290 -4.40 24.34 5.07
N PHE A 291 -3.91 23.09 5.08
CA PHE A 291 -3.08 22.60 6.18
C PHE A 291 -1.63 23.04 6.00
N ARG A 292 -0.95 23.19 7.14
CA ARG A 292 0.47 23.48 7.22
C ARG A 292 1.22 22.36 7.93
N ARG A 293 2.47 22.23 7.60
CA ARG A 293 3.41 21.35 8.29
C ARG A 293 3.91 22.02 9.55
N PRO A 294 3.89 21.39 10.72
CA PRO A 294 4.57 21.92 11.90
C PRO A 294 6.07 22.07 11.64
N SER A 295 6.71 22.96 12.41
CA SER A 295 8.17 23.10 12.37
C SER A 295 8.87 21.77 12.69
N TRP A 296 10.04 21.55 12.10
CA TRP A 296 10.86 20.37 12.41
C TRP A 296 11.22 20.29 13.89
N THR A 297 11.40 21.45 14.55
CA THR A 297 11.63 21.55 16.00
C THR A 297 10.44 20.97 16.75
N ARG A 298 9.21 21.42 16.45
CA ARG A 298 7.98 20.89 17.07
C ARG A 298 7.83 19.40 16.85
N ALA A 299 7.98 18.92 15.64
CA ALA A 299 7.88 17.49 15.31
C ALA A 299 8.93 16.64 16.06
N ALA A 300 10.14 17.16 16.21
CA ALA A 300 11.19 16.51 17.00
C ALA A 300 10.89 16.53 18.51
N GLU A 301 10.31 17.61 19.04
CA GLU A 301 9.85 17.69 20.43
C GLU A 301 8.75 16.67 20.73
N MET A 302 7.75 16.56 19.87
CA MET A 302 6.68 15.56 19.96
C MET A 302 7.26 14.13 20.01
N THR A 303 8.24 13.84 19.16
CA THR A 303 8.92 12.54 19.12
C THR A 303 9.65 12.27 20.45
N ARG A 304 10.43 13.25 20.95
CA ARG A 304 11.13 13.12 22.23
C ARG A 304 10.17 13.01 23.42
N TYR A 305 9.03 13.69 23.34
CA TYR A 305 8.00 13.63 24.37
C TYR A 305 7.47 12.21 24.57
N LEU A 306 7.08 11.54 23.46
CA LEU A 306 6.62 10.16 23.51
C LEU A 306 7.72 9.19 23.98
N HIS A 307 8.96 9.37 23.53
CA HIS A 307 10.09 8.56 23.99
C HIS A 307 10.28 8.64 25.51
N ARG A 308 10.20 9.84 26.12
CA ARG A 308 10.31 9.99 27.58
C ARG A 308 9.19 9.28 28.34
N ARG A 309 8.07 9.00 27.69
CA ARG A 309 6.94 8.23 28.24
C ARG A 309 6.94 6.75 27.83
N GLY A 310 8.06 6.26 27.28
CA GLY A 310 8.22 4.85 26.90
C GLY A 310 7.54 4.44 25.61
N VAL A 311 6.99 5.38 24.82
CA VAL A 311 6.38 5.10 23.52
C VAL A 311 7.39 5.36 22.41
N LEU A 312 7.71 4.33 21.63
CA LEU A 312 8.61 4.49 20.48
C LEU A 312 7.95 5.35 19.41
N ALA A 313 8.57 6.46 19.06
CA ALA A 313 8.11 7.33 18.00
C ALA A 313 9.22 7.59 16.96
N LYS A 314 8.85 7.80 15.71
CA LYS A 314 9.76 8.11 14.61
C LYS A 314 9.25 9.31 13.83
N LEU A 315 10.11 10.29 13.66
CA LEU A 315 9.86 11.38 12.72
C LEU A 315 10.27 10.92 11.33
N ARG A 316 9.26 10.77 10.45
CA ARG A 316 9.46 10.29 9.08
C ARG A 316 9.77 11.46 8.15
N ARG A 317 10.69 11.22 7.22
CA ARG A 317 10.80 12.05 6.02
C ARG A 317 10.06 11.34 4.90
N SER A 318 9.07 11.98 4.30
CA SER A 318 8.39 11.42 3.14
C SER A 318 9.38 11.34 1.98
N ALA A 319 9.46 10.19 1.35
CA ALA A 319 10.26 9.99 0.15
C ALA A 319 9.60 10.68 -1.05
N GLY A 320 10.41 11.19 -1.98
CA GLY A 320 9.96 11.75 -3.26
C GLY A 320 9.02 12.95 -3.14
N GLN A 321 9.23 13.83 -2.17
CA GLN A 321 8.40 15.05 -2.01
C GLN A 321 8.49 15.97 -3.23
N ASP A 322 9.63 16.03 -3.87
CA ASP A 322 9.94 16.85 -5.06
C ASP A 322 9.24 16.36 -6.33
N VAL A 323 8.80 15.10 -6.34
CA VAL A 323 8.04 14.47 -7.43
C VAL A 323 6.60 14.13 -7.03
N GLU A 324 6.09 14.73 -5.96
CA GLU A 324 4.75 14.45 -5.41
C GLU A 324 4.48 12.95 -5.15
N ALA A 325 5.51 12.24 -4.66
CA ALA A 325 5.41 10.82 -4.32
C ALA A 325 5.19 10.57 -2.82
N GLY A 326 5.16 11.62 -2.00
CA GLY A 326 4.96 11.53 -0.56
C GLY A 326 3.55 11.06 -0.18
N CYS A 327 3.42 10.60 1.07
CA CYS A 327 2.12 10.20 1.61
C CYS A 327 1.08 11.31 1.43
N GLY A 328 -0.10 10.96 0.89
CA GLY A 328 -1.20 11.89 0.62
C GLY A 328 -1.13 12.62 -0.72
N GLN A 329 -0.03 12.56 -1.47
CA GLN A 329 0.14 13.31 -2.72
C GLN A 329 -0.32 12.56 -3.99
N LEU A 330 -0.46 11.24 -3.94
CA LEU A 330 -0.79 10.43 -5.11
C LEU A 330 -2.23 10.71 -5.60
N ARG A 331 -2.38 10.96 -6.89
CA ARG A 331 -3.68 11.23 -7.54
C ARG A 331 -3.84 10.62 -8.93
N ALA A 332 -2.80 10.08 -9.52
CA ALA A 332 -2.78 9.57 -10.90
C ALA A 332 -3.24 10.63 -11.92
N ARG A 333 -2.71 11.86 -11.80
CA ARG A 333 -2.98 12.92 -12.77
C ARG A 333 -2.34 12.53 -14.11
N HIS A 334 -3.14 12.37 -15.15
CA HIS A 334 -2.62 12.48 -16.50
C HIS A 334 -1.98 13.87 -16.63
N ALA A 335 -0.72 13.93 -16.99
CA ALA A 335 -0.13 15.20 -17.40
C ALA A 335 -1.00 15.79 -18.51
N ARG A 336 -1.68 16.89 -18.25
CA ARG A 336 -2.34 17.71 -19.28
C ARG A 336 -1.28 18.41 -20.13
N VAL A 337 -0.40 17.62 -20.77
CA VAL A 337 0.69 18.12 -21.61
C VAL A 337 0.54 17.55 -23.01
N ALA A 338 -0.60 17.74 -23.66
CA ALA A 338 -0.70 17.51 -25.11
C ALA A 338 -1.82 18.28 -25.82
N GLN A 339 -2.45 19.26 -25.20
CA GLN A 339 -3.47 20.07 -25.92
C GLN A 339 -3.14 21.53 -26.13
N SER A 340 -2.00 22.05 -25.66
CA SER A 340 -1.60 23.43 -25.90
C SER A 340 -0.57 23.61 -27.03
N GLN A 341 -0.26 22.57 -27.80
CA GLN A 341 0.65 22.69 -28.98
C GLN A 341 -0.04 22.35 -30.30
N ARG A 342 -1.37 22.39 -30.36
CA ARG A 342 -2.12 22.39 -31.61
C ARG A 342 -3.16 23.53 -31.57
N ALA A 343 -2.71 24.75 -31.57
CA ALA A 343 -3.45 25.95 -31.96
C ALA A 343 -2.49 26.87 -32.68
#